data_c0b855a4314545e113c43cbf90afd893
#
_entry.id   c0b855a4314545e113c43cbf90afd893
#
_cell.length_a   1.000
_cell.length_b   1.000
_cell.length_c   1.000
_cell.angle_alpha   90.00
_cell.angle_beta   90.00
_cell.angle_gamma   90.00
#
_symmetry.space_group_name_H-M   'P 1'
#
loop_
_entity.id
_entity.type
_entity.pdbx_description
1 polymer ?
#
loop_
_entity_poly.entity_id
_entity_poly.type
_entity_poly.pdbx_seq_one_letter_code
_entity_poly.pdbx_strand_id
1 'polypeptide(L)'
;MYRTTLEEYFLINNGWVPLNKNADKTFLYKNPIFRGRLLNYDIQGVGQDDIPGSEYLFRIDKSFIESETGVNLPEFYIVLIDDCGSGVECVNLEQPYDAPHLSYAFQWAFFALCLTIVVLRRNNLITWKK
;
A
#
# COMPACT_ATOMS: atom_id res chain seq x y z
N MET A 1 15.18 -1.45 -9.48
CA MET A 1 14.91 -2.14 -10.77
C MET A 1 15.94 -3.24 -10.98
N TYR A 2 15.56 -4.40 -11.40
CA TYR A 2 16.44 -5.57 -11.56
C TYR A 2 16.47 -5.99 -13.03
N ARG A 3 17.68 -6.20 -13.58
CA ARG A 3 17.89 -6.65 -14.96
C ARG A 3 18.18 -8.15 -14.97
N THR A 4 17.47 -8.90 -15.81
CA THR A 4 17.74 -10.31 -16.05
C THR A 4 18.84 -10.51 -17.09
N THR A 5 19.34 -11.73 -17.23
CA THR A 5 20.31 -12.11 -18.29
C THR A 5 19.72 -12.00 -19.71
N LEU A 6 18.38 -11.95 -19.82
CA LEU A 6 17.64 -11.79 -21.07
C LEU A 6 17.37 -10.32 -21.44
N GLU A 7 17.99 -9.36 -20.77
CA GLU A 7 17.76 -7.92 -20.93
C GLU A 7 16.34 -7.44 -20.58
N GLU A 8 15.58 -8.26 -19.86
CA GLU A 8 14.29 -7.88 -19.32
C GLU A 8 14.45 -7.20 -17.97
N TYR A 9 13.69 -6.14 -17.74
CA TYR A 9 13.69 -5.39 -16.50
C TYR A 9 12.43 -5.69 -15.70
N PHE A 10 12.59 -5.83 -14.39
CA PHE A 10 11.48 -6.02 -13.46
C PHE A 10 11.54 -5.01 -12.35
N LEU A 11 10.38 -4.49 -11.98
CA LEU A 11 10.23 -3.74 -10.75
C LEU A 11 10.08 -4.72 -9.59
N ILE A 12 10.91 -4.54 -8.55
CA ILE A 12 10.86 -5.38 -7.36
C ILE A 12 10.56 -4.48 -6.16
N ASN A 13 9.47 -4.80 -5.46
CA ASN A 13 9.17 -4.24 -4.15
C ASN A 13 9.73 -5.18 -3.08
N ASN A 14 10.77 -4.76 -2.40
CA ASN A 14 11.42 -5.55 -1.36
C ASN A 14 10.86 -5.29 0.05
N GLY A 15 9.80 -4.51 0.19
CA GLY A 15 9.15 -4.24 1.46
C GLY A 15 9.24 -2.77 1.87
N TRP A 16 9.08 -2.51 3.16
CA TRP A 16 9.11 -1.17 3.71
C TRP A 16 10.22 -1.01 4.77
N VAL A 17 10.71 0.20 4.90
CA VAL A 17 11.77 0.53 5.85
C VAL A 17 11.19 1.32 7.01
N PRO A 18 11.25 0.81 8.25
CA PRO A 18 10.89 1.59 9.42
C PRO A 18 11.72 2.87 9.53
N LEU A 19 11.13 3.97 9.99
CA LEU A 19 11.76 5.29 10.08
C LEU A 19 13.06 5.31 10.91
N ASN A 20 13.24 4.35 11.81
CA ASN A 20 14.41 4.22 12.68
C ASN A 20 15.47 3.25 12.14
N LYS A 21 15.31 2.75 10.92
CA LYS A 21 16.22 1.79 10.30
C LYS A 21 16.71 2.31 8.94
N ASN A 22 17.88 1.83 8.53
CA ASN A 22 18.43 2.05 7.20
C ASN A 22 18.36 0.73 6.42
N ALA A 23 17.83 0.76 5.20
CA ALA A 23 17.82 -0.38 4.31
C ALA A 23 19.16 -0.59 3.63
N ASP A 24 19.56 -1.85 3.44
CA ASP A 24 20.68 -2.19 2.56
C ASP A 24 20.22 -2.09 1.10
N LYS A 25 20.52 -0.98 0.44
CA LYS A 25 20.18 -0.74 -0.98
C LYS A 25 20.86 -1.73 -1.94
N THR A 26 21.86 -2.49 -1.48
CA THR A 26 22.60 -3.45 -2.32
C THR A 26 22.13 -4.89 -2.14
N PHE A 27 21.10 -5.12 -1.34
CA PHE A 27 20.63 -6.46 -0.98
C PHE A 27 20.34 -7.37 -2.19
N LEU A 28 19.62 -6.87 -3.19
CA LEU A 28 19.25 -7.64 -4.39
C LEU A 28 20.47 -7.98 -5.28
N TYR A 29 21.52 -7.20 -5.23
CA TYR A 29 22.76 -7.51 -5.96
C TYR A 29 23.59 -8.61 -5.30
N LYS A 30 23.48 -8.74 -3.97
CA LYS A 30 24.18 -9.77 -3.19
C LYS A 30 23.46 -11.10 -3.22
N ASN A 31 22.12 -11.07 -3.35
CA ASN A 31 21.25 -12.25 -3.30
C ASN A 31 20.48 -12.38 -4.62
N PRO A 32 21.06 -13.07 -5.62
CA PRO A 32 20.44 -13.21 -6.95
C PRO A 32 19.22 -14.16 -6.97
N ILE A 33 19.00 -14.92 -5.88
CA ILE A 33 17.87 -15.85 -5.76
C ILE A 33 16.94 -15.30 -4.68
N PHE A 34 15.70 -15.02 -5.05
CA PHE A 34 14.68 -14.52 -4.13
C PHE A 34 13.32 -15.14 -4.44
N ARG A 35 12.44 -15.14 -3.46
CA ARG A 35 11.05 -15.57 -3.59
C ARG A 35 10.13 -14.36 -3.50
N GLY A 36 9.23 -14.24 -4.47
CA GLY A 36 8.29 -13.15 -4.53
C GLY A 36 6.93 -13.56 -5.10
N ARG A 37 5.93 -12.71 -4.91
CA ARG A 37 4.62 -12.82 -5.52
C ARG A 37 4.50 -11.82 -6.67
N LEU A 38 3.91 -12.25 -7.77
CA LEU A 38 3.60 -11.38 -8.90
C LEU A 38 2.31 -10.63 -8.61
N LEU A 39 2.33 -9.31 -8.75
CA LEU A 39 1.16 -8.44 -8.64
C LEU A 39 1.04 -7.58 -9.89
N ASN A 40 -0.20 -7.34 -10.31
CA ASN A 40 -0.48 -6.39 -11.38
C ASN A 40 -0.33 -4.95 -10.85
N TYR A 41 0.06 -4.02 -11.72
CA TYR A 41 0.06 -2.61 -11.37
C TYR A 41 -1.36 -2.13 -11.12
N ASP A 42 -1.56 -1.46 -9.99
CA ASP A 42 -2.83 -0.84 -9.66
C ASP A 42 -2.89 0.55 -10.28
N ILE A 43 -3.68 0.67 -11.35
CA ILE A 43 -3.84 1.91 -12.11
C ILE A 43 -4.65 2.96 -11.31
N GLN A 44 -5.35 2.54 -10.26
CA GLN A 44 -6.26 3.40 -9.49
C GLN A 44 -5.72 3.78 -8.10
N GLY A 45 -4.43 3.75 -7.89
CA GLY A 45 -3.83 4.15 -6.61
C GLY A 45 -4.36 5.50 -6.13
N VAL A 46 -4.96 5.50 -4.94
CA VAL A 46 -5.39 6.72 -4.25
C VAL A 46 -4.13 7.39 -3.70
N GLY A 47 -3.83 8.60 -4.14
CA GLY A 47 -2.68 9.33 -3.64
C GLY A 47 -2.33 10.56 -4.47
N GLN A 48 -1.28 11.25 -4.05
CA GLN A 48 -0.71 12.37 -4.78
C GLN A 48 -0.05 11.88 -6.07
N ASP A 49 -0.09 12.68 -7.12
CA ASP A 49 0.61 12.38 -8.37
C ASP A 49 2.13 12.40 -8.17
N ASP A 50 2.81 11.49 -8.84
CA ASP A 50 4.26 11.42 -8.80
C ASP A 50 4.87 12.61 -9.54
N ILE A 51 5.98 13.12 -9.03
CA ILE A 51 6.68 14.28 -9.56
C ILE A 51 7.87 13.79 -10.39
N PRO A 52 7.97 14.16 -11.68
CA PRO A 52 9.12 13.81 -12.52
C PRO A 52 10.46 14.21 -11.89
N GLY A 53 11.42 13.31 -11.95
CA GLY A 53 12.75 13.52 -11.37
C GLY A 53 12.81 13.39 -9.84
N SER A 54 11.73 13.02 -9.16
CA SER A 54 11.74 12.76 -7.72
C SER A 54 12.41 11.42 -7.39
N GLU A 55 13.17 11.39 -6.29
CA GLU A 55 13.72 10.14 -5.75
C GLU A 55 12.61 9.24 -5.14
N TYR A 56 11.46 9.82 -4.81
CA TYR A 56 10.35 9.14 -4.15
C TYR A 56 9.15 9.04 -5.08
N LEU A 57 8.53 7.85 -5.11
CA LEU A 57 7.29 7.59 -5.80
C LEU A 57 6.17 7.37 -4.78
N PHE A 58 5.02 7.97 -5.01
CA PHE A 58 3.82 7.81 -4.18
C PHE A 58 2.94 6.65 -4.65
N ARG A 59 3.11 6.27 -5.92
CA ARG A 59 2.36 5.18 -6.57
C ARG A 59 3.29 4.27 -7.35
N ILE A 60 2.88 3.02 -7.50
CA ILE A 60 3.55 2.07 -8.38
C ILE A 60 2.84 2.13 -9.74
N ASP A 61 3.06 3.22 -10.46
CA ASP A 61 2.50 3.46 -11.80
C ASP A 61 3.51 3.02 -12.87
N LYS A 62 3.15 2.00 -13.64
CA LYS A 62 4.00 1.45 -14.71
C LYS A 62 4.36 2.53 -15.73
N SER A 63 3.38 3.27 -16.24
CA SER A 63 3.59 4.24 -17.31
C SER A 63 4.48 5.40 -16.89
N PHE A 64 4.35 5.86 -15.65
CA PHE A 64 5.21 6.88 -15.10
C PHE A 64 6.66 6.36 -14.96
N ILE A 65 6.85 5.16 -14.40
CA ILE A 65 8.18 4.57 -14.22
C ILE A 65 8.87 4.33 -15.57
N GLU A 66 8.14 3.86 -16.58
CA GLU A 66 8.67 3.67 -17.92
C GLU A 66 9.10 5.01 -18.57
N SER A 67 8.32 6.07 -18.38
CA SER A 67 8.65 7.40 -18.91
C SER A 67 9.90 8.00 -18.28
N GLU A 68 10.07 7.81 -16.96
CA GLU A 68 11.25 8.34 -16.23
C GLU A 68 12.52 7.53 -16.48
N THR A 69 12.40 6.23 -16.68
CA THR A 69 13.56 5.34 -16.78
C THR A 69 13.94 4.98 -18.22
N GLY A 70 13.02 5.17 -19.17
CA GLY A 70 13.18 4.75 -20.56
C GLY A 70 13.20 3.23 -20.76
N VAL A 71 12.73 2.47 -19.78
CA VAL A 71 12.78 1.01 -19.76
C VAL A 71 11.37 0.48 -19.88
N ASN A 72 11.16 -0.53 -20.75
CA ASN A 72 9.88 -1.22 -20.87
C ASN A 72 9.73 -2.27 -19.76
N LEU A 73 8.60 -2.23 -19.04
CA LEU A 73 8.30 -3.12 -17.92
C LEU A 73 7.18 -4.10 -18.29
N PRO A 74 7.19 -5.33 -17.75
CA PRO A 74 6.08 -6.26 -17.93
C PRO A 74 4.80 -5.76 -17.25
N GLU A 75 3.67 -6.43 -17.47
CA GLU A 75 2.37 -6.05 -16.89
C GLU A 75 2.23 -6.36 -15.39
N PHE A 76 3.27 -6.87 -14.78
CA PHE A 76 3.33 -7.22 -13.37
C PHE A 76 4.64 -6.75 -12.73
N TYR A 77 4.61 -6.58 -11.44
CA TYR A 77 5.81 -6.38 -10.62
C TYR A 77 5.92 -7.45 -9.55
N ILE A 78 7.10 -7.57 -8.95
CA ILE A 78 7.41 -8.61 -7.97
C ILE A 78 7.40 -7.99 -6.57
N VAL A 79 6.69 -8.60 -5.62
CA VAL A 79 6.76 -8.27 -4.20
C VAL A 79 7.46 -9.39 -3.47
N LEU A 80 8.55 -9.10 -2.77
CA LEU A 80 9.26 -10.10 -1.97
C LEU A 80 8.41 -10.50 -0.77
N ILE A 81 8.35 -11.82 -0.50
CA ILE A 81 7.60 -12.39 0.62
C ILE A 81 8.51 -12.92 1.72
N ASP A 82 9.74 -13.26 1.36
CA ASP A 82 10.77 -13.76 2.27
C ASP A 82 12.08 -13.01 2.00
N ASP A 83 12.91 -12.89 3.02
CA ASP A 83 14.28 -12.35 2.93
C ASP A 83 14.36 -11.01 2.18
N CYS A 84 13.67 -10.02 2.70
CA CYS A 84 13.55 -8.70 2.08
C CYS A 84 14.78 -7.80 2.31
N GLY A 85 15.77 -8.26 3.06
CA GLY A 85 17.01 -7.55 3.32
C GLY A 85 17.12 -6.96 4.73
N SER A 86 18.35 -6.63 5.10
CA SER A 86 18.62 -6.05 6.42
C SER A 86 17.99 -4.66 6.55
N GLY A 87 17.24 -4.46 7.62
CA GLY A 87 16.55 -3.19 7.89
C GLY A 87 15.24 -2.99 7.11
N VAL A 88 14.85 -3.96 6.29
CA VAL A 88 13.60 -3.95 5.53
C VAL A 88 12.63 -4.97 6.12
N GLU A 89 11.36 -4.62 6.23
CA GLU A 89 10.29 -5.54 6.62
C GLU A 89 9.49 -5.92 5.38
N CYS A 90 9.31 -7.23 5.18
CA CYS A 90 8.56 -7.74 4.03
C CYS A 90 7.10 -7.31 4.09
N VAL A 91 6.48 -7.12 2.94
CA VAL A 91 5.04 -6.85 2.85
C VAL A 91 4.27 -8.09 3.21
N ASN A 92 3.45 -8.02 4.24
CA ASN A 92 2.53 -9.11 4.60
C ASN A 92 1.28 -9.04 3.69
N LEU A 93 1.27 -9.84 2.64
CA LEU A 93 0.15 -9.91 1.69
C LEU A 93 -1.03 -10.79 2.21
N GLU A 94 -0.86 -11.44 3.36
CA GLU A 94 -1.90 -12.31 3.94
C GLU A 94 -2.76 -11.61 4.98
N GLN A 95 -2.40 -10.39 5.38
CA GLN A 95 -3.24 -9.65 6.31
C GLN A 95 -4.56 -9.27 5.63
N PRO A 96 -5.69 -9.74 6.15
CA PRO A 96 -6.99 -9.30 5.65
C PRO A 96 -7.10 -7.79 5.92
N TYR A 97 -7.29 -7.03 4.85
CA TYR A 97 -7.45 -5.56 4.86
C TYR A 97 -8.73 -5.08 5.59
N ASP A 98 -9.53 -6.00 6.14
CA ASP A 98 -10.92 -5.74 6.52
C ASP A 98 -11.15 -5.20 7.95
N ALA A 99 -10.18 -5.28 8.84
CA ALA A 99 -10.45 -5.00 10.25
C ALA A 99 -10.75 -3.52 10.61
N PRO A 100 -10.05 -2.50 10.09
CA PRO A 100 -10.31 -1.13 10.54
C PRO A 100 -11.60 -0.52 9.99
N HIS A 101 -12.03 -0.90 8.79
CA HIS A 101 -13.21 -0.27 8.15
C HIS A 101 -14.51 -0.66 8.83
N LEU A 102 -14.67 -1.90 9.27
CA LEU A 102 -15.88 -2.35 9.94
C LEU A 102 -16.05 -1.68 11.32
N SER A 103 -14.99 -1.59 12.10
CA SER A 103 -15.02 -0.91 13.40
C SER A 103 -15.34 0.58 13.25
N TYR A 104 -14.82 1.22 12.21
CA TYR A 104 -15.10 2.61 11.88
C TYR A 104 -16.56 2.82 11.48
N ALA A 105 -17.11 1.92 10.67
CA ALA A 105 -18.54 1.95 10.29
C ALA A 105 -19.47 1.83 11.51
N PHE A 106 -19.16 0.92 12.44
CA PHE A 106 -19.91 0.80 13.69
C PHE A 106 -19.82 2.06 14.54
N GLN A 107 -18.67 2.69 14.64
CA GLN A 107 -18.50 3.93 15.40
C GLN A 107 -19.37 5.05 14.83
N TRP A 108 -19.39 5.23 13.51
CA TRP A 108 -20.22 6.24 12.86
C TRP A 108 -21.72 5.94 13.00
N ALA A 109 -22.13 4.68 12.86
CA ALA A 109 -23.51 4.26 13.09
C ALA A 109 -23.96 4.56 14.53
N PHE A 110 -23.10 4.31 15.52
CA PHE A 110 -23.38 4.62 16.92
C PHE A 110 -23.55 6.12 17.15
N PHE A 111 -22.68 6.96 16.61
CA PHE A 111 -22.82 8.42 16.72
C PHE A 111 -24.08 8.93 16.04
N ALA A 112 -24.43 8.42 14.86
CA ALA A 112 -25.66 8.77 14.17
C ALA A 112 -26.89 8.41 14.99
N LEU A 113 -26.91 7.22 15.62
CA LEU A 113 -27.99 6.79 16.49
C LEU A 113 -28.14 7.70 17.72
N CYS A 114 -27.04 8.00 18.40
CA CYS A 114 -27.03 8.91 19.55
C CYS A 114 -27.56 10.29 19.19
N LEU A 115 -27.10 10.85 18.07
CA LEU A 115 -27.55 12.16 17.59
C LEU A 115 -29.05 12.15 17.27
N THR A 116 -29.53 11.09 16.61
CA THR A 116 -30.94 10.91 16.31
C THR A 116 -31.79 10.90 17.57
N ILE A 117 -31.41 10.16 18.61
CA ILE A 117 -32.12 10.11 19.89
C ILE A 117 -32.17 11.50 20.54
N VAL A 118 -31.06 12.22 20.54
CA VAL A 118 -30.99 13.59 21.11
C VAL A 118 -31.95 14.54 20.36
N VAL A 119 -31.93 14.50 19.04
CA VAL A 119 -32.82 15.37 18.21
C VAL A 119 -34.28 15.03 18.42
N LEU A 120 -34.66 13.75 18.44
CA LEU A 120 -36.02 13.30 18.68
C LEU A 120 -36.51 13.71 20.08
N ARG A 121 -35.66 13.62 21.09
CA ARG A 121 -35.98 14.04 22.45
C ARG A 121 -36.13 15.56 22.55
N ARG A 122 -35.24 16.32 21.92
CA ARG A 122 -35.30 17.78 21.91
C ARG A 122 -36.59 18.30 21.25
N ASN A 123 -37.07 17.61 20.24
CA ASN A 123 -38.30 17.97 19.52
C ASN A 123 -39.57 17.32 20.13
N ASN A 124 -39.49 16.75 21.33
CA ASN A 124 -40.60 16.07 22.03
C ASN A 124 -41.30 14.94 21.22
N LEU A 125 -40.60 14.35 20.26
CA LEU A 125 -41.11 13.25 19.44
C LEU A 125 -41.01 11.89 20.18
N ILE A 126 -40.15 11.81 21.19
CA ILE A 126 -40.05 10.65 22.10
C ILE A 126 -40.13 11.16 23.53
N THR A 127 -41.13 10.69 24.28
CA THR A 127 -41.28 10.92 25.72
C THR A 127 -41.18 9.61 26.46
N TRP A 128 -40.24 9.50 27.40
CA TRP A 128 -40.21 8.36 28.31
C TRP A 128 -41.25 8.60 29.41
N LYS A 129 -42.30 7.76 29.46
CA LYS A 129 -43.14 7.74 30.62
C LYS A 129 -42.32 7.29 31.83
N LYS A 130 -42.30 8.12 32.88
CA LYS A 130 -41.80 7.71 34.20
C LYS A 130 -42.75 6.69 34.82
#